data_3defca0418ec3b7610827ed6812773dd
#
_entry.id   3defca0418ec3b7610827ed6812773dd
#
_cell.length_a   1.000
_cell.length_b   1.000
_cell.length_c   1.000
_cell.angle_alpha   90.00
_cell.angle_beta   90.00
_cell.angle_gamma   90.00
#
_symmetry.space_group_name_H-M   'P 1'
#
loop_
_entity.id
_entity.type
_entity.pdbx_description
1 polymer ?
#
loop_
_entity_poly.entity_id
_entity_poly.type
_entity_poly.pdbx_seq_one_letter_code
_entity_poly.pdbx_strand_id
1 'polypeptide(L)'
;VVLTEDRETMLYETSIENLRKQLSLKKAYQYDYRIVRDGKVKYCRAKFVNTSDGGQLHRMVAGFSDISSEKQRELERMAYVDSVTGGNNYESFKKKIRDFRQPGYLVSMDIHSFKIINSICGIIKGDETLKGIWKCIQGILEKDDLAGHINADRFVIYSSGKDQEKTIRQLQQLETILAELSERLKVPKLIPYFGVTKWKPDSKAEEVYSEANFAKNQIKDRKDISYQFYSHEDTIRMLEDKAMEDEFKHSLENNCFEVWYQPKYDPETERMVGAEGLIRWRDEEGNVIPPGKFIPLFERDGLIKVLDEYVFRKVCMQQLEWQKQGKEIIPVSINLSR
;
A
#
# COMPACT_ATOMS: atom_id res chain seq x y z
N VAL A 1 7.12 8.66 45.78
CA VAL A 1 5.70 8.41 46.10
C VAL A 1 5.14 7.56 44.93
N VAL A 2 4.35 6.52 45.27
CA VAL A 2 3.69 5.70 44.26
C VAL A 2 2.68 6.57 43.50
N LEU A 3 2.61 6.41 42.18
CA LEU A 3 1.69 7.14 41.31
C LEU A 3 0.26 6.84 41.73
N THR A 4 -0.60 7.88 41.77
CA THR A 4 -1.96 7.77 42.33
C THR A 4 -2.77 6.66 41.67
N GLU A 5 -2.63 6.50 40.35
CA GLU A 5 -3.30 5.46 39.54
C GLU A 5 -2.88 4.04 39.91
N ASP A 6 -1.65 3.84 40.39
CA ASP A 6 -1.08 2.52 40.70
C ASP A 6 -1.28 2.12 42.18
N ARG A 7 -1.75 3.03 43.03
CA ARG A 7 -1.82 2.81 44.50
C ARG A 7 -2.74 1.67 44.91
N GLU A 8 -3.98 1.67 44.42
CA GLU A 8 -4.97 0.64 44.77
C GLU A 8 -4.50 -0.74 44.30
N THR A 9 -4.03 -0.83 43.06
CA THR A 9 -3.50 -2.08 42.49
C THR A 9 -2.29 -2.53 43.29
N MET A 10 -1.33 -1.66 43.62
CA MET A 10 -0.19 -1.97 44.44
C MET A 10 -0.56 -2.50 45.82
N LEU A 11 -1.53 -1.86 46.50
CA LEU A 11 -2.00 -2.33 47.78
C LEU A 11 -2.58 -3.73 47.74
N TYR A 12 -3.37 -4.03 46.68
CA TYR A 12 -3.91 -5.36 46.46
C TYR A 12 -2.80 -6.38 46.18
N GLU A 13 -1.88 -6.09 45.20
CA GLU A 13 -0.85 -6.98 44.75
C GLU A 13 0.19 -7.29 45.85
N THR A 14 0.40 -6.34 46.77
CA THR A 14 1.30 -6.51 47.92
C THR A 14 0.59 -6.94 49.20
N SER A 15 -0.70 -7.19 49.18
CA SER A 15 -1.46 -7.69 50.33
C SER A 15 -0.97 -9.10 50.72
N ILE A 16 -0.99 -9.36 52.04
CA ILE A 16 -0.59 -10.67 52.58
C ILE A 16 -1.43 -11.80 52.00
N GLU A 17 -2.71 -11.56 51.78
CA GLU A 17 -3.63 -12.52 51.18
C GLU A 17 -3.25 -12.88 49.76
N ASN A 18 -3.02 -11.88 48.88
CA ASN A 18 -2.60 -12.11 47.50
C ASN A 18 -1.20 -12.75 47.43
N LEU A 19 -0.27 -12.28 48.23
CA LEU A 19 1.09 -12.84 48.27
C LEU A 19 1.09 -14.31 48.68
N ARG A 20 0.29 -14.68 49.69
CA ARG A 20 0.10 -16.10 50.07
C ARG A 20 -0.46 -16.92 48.92
N LYS A 21 -1.48 -16.42 48.24
CA LYS A 21 -2.08 -17.08 47.07
C LYS A 21 -1.07 -17.25 45.93
N GLN A 22 -0.34 -16.21 45.57
CA GLN A 22 0.61 -16.27 44.44
C GLN A 22 1.82 -17.15 44.78
N LEU A 23 2.39 -17.03 45.97
CA LEU A 23 3.59 -17.76 46.38
C LEU A 23 3.32 -19.21 46.84
N SER A 24 2.05 -19.61 47.01
CA SER A 24 1.68 -21.02 47.12
C SER A 24 1.70 -21.74 45.76
N LEU A 25 1.49 -21.01 44.68
CA LEU A 25 1.46 -21.54 43.31
C LEU A 25 2.83 -21.43 42.61
N LYS A 26 3.64 -20.45 42.99
CA LYS A 26 4.93 -20.11 42.31
C LYS A 26 6.00 -19.82 43.36
N LYS A 27 7.26 -20.23 43.06
CA LYS A 27 8.40 -19.95 43.93
C LYS A 27 8.71 -18.44 44.06
N ALA A 28 8.34 -17.66 43.09
CA ALA A 28 8.52 -16.21 43.06
C ALA A 28 7.33 -15.52 42.41
N TYR A 29 7.00 -14.33 42.91
CA TYR A 29 6.00 -13.43 42.36
C TYR A 29 6.59 -12.05 42.18
N GLN A 30 6.25 -11.35 41.10
CA GLN A 30 6.74 -10.01 40.83
C GLN A 30 5.61 -9.11 40.29
N TYR A 31 5.69 -7.84 40.62
CA TYR A 31 4.75 -6.81 40.22
C TYR A 31 5.48 -5.52 39.89
N ASP A 32 5.14 -4.91 38.74
CA ASP A 32 5.71 -3.64 38.29
C ASP A 32 4.76 -2.49 38.60
N TYR A 33 5.29 -1.37 39.12
CA TYR A 33 4.54 -0.18 39.49
C TYR A 33 5.34 1.07 39.20
N ARG A 34 4.64 2.22 39.18
CA ARG A 34 5.25 3.53 38.90
C ARG A 34 5.36 4.36 40.19
N ILE A 35 6.49 5.04 40.31
CA ILE A 35 6.69 6.05 41.37
C ILE A 35 7.06 7.39 40.76
N VAL A 36 6.77 8.47 41.48
CA VAL A 36 7.28 9.81 41.20
C VAL A 36 8.46 10.09 42.12
N ARG A 37 9.64 10.33 41.54
CA ARG A 37 10.87 10.72 42.25
C ARG A 37 11.51 11.87 41.48
N ASP A 38 11.82 12.97 42.19
CA ASP A 38 12.44 14.17 41.62
C ASP A 38 11.66 14.73 40.40
N GLY A 39 10.33 14.73 40.50
CA GLY A 39 9.42 15.18 39.42
C GLY A 39 9.34 14.27 38.19
N LYS A 40 10.03 13.11 38.19
CA LYS A 40 10.02 12.16 37.08
C LYS A 40 9.32 10.85 37.45
N VAL A 41 8.58 10.29 36.50
CA VAL A 41 8.00 8.95 36.65
C VAL A 41 9.10 7.91 36.44
N LYS A 42 9.23 7.01 37.42
CA LYS A 42 10.13 5.86 37.38
C LYS A 42 9.34 4.57 37.49
N TYR A 43 9.81 3.53 36.80
CA TYR A 43 9.25 2.19 36.87
C TYR A 43 10.04 1.36 37.88
N CYS A 44 9.34 0.74 38.81
CA CYS A 44 9.91 -0.11 39.84
C CYS A 44 9.30 -1.50 39.80
N ARG A 45 10.07 -2.51 40.15
CA ARG A 45 9.64 -3.91 40.28
C ARG A 45 9.76 -4.34 41.73
N ALA A 46 8.65 -4.80 42.31
CA ALA A 46 8.66 -5.54 43.55
C ALA A 46 8.70 -7.03 43.23
N LYS A 47 9.67 -7.74 43.77
CA LYS A 47 9.83 -9.19 43.64
C LYS A 47 9.77 -9.85 45.01
N PHE A 48 8.90 -10.82 45.16
CA PHE A 48 8.66 -11.59 46.37
C PHE A 48 9.08 -13.05 46.10
N VAL A 49 9.88 -13.61 46.97
CA VAL A 49 10.36 -15.00 46.83
C VAL A 49 10.01 -15.76 48.08
N ASN A 50 9.36 -16.92 47.93
CA ASN A 50 9.12 -17.85 49.03
C ASN A 50 10.44 -18.55 49.38
N THR A 51 10.91 -18.34 50.61
CA THR A 51 12.15 -18.96 51.15
C THR A 51 11.84 -20.01 52.21
N SER A 52 10.57 -20.45 52.29
CA SER A 52 10.17 -21.47 53.25
C SER A 52 10.51 -22.86 52.73
N ASP A 53 10.92 -23.75 53.60
CA ASP A 53 11.07 -25.19 53.34
C ASP A 53 9.68 -25.86 53.47
N GLY A 54 9.30 -26.70 52.49
CA GLY A 54 8.09 -27.51 52.59
C GLY A 54 6.82 -26.95 51.93
N GLY A 55 6.92 -25.93 51.05
CA GLY A 55 5.82 -25.50 50.16
C GLY A 55 4.81 -24.51 50.76
N GLN A 56 4.66 -24.41 52.09
CA GLN A 56 3.84 -23.38 52.73
C GLN A 56 4.65 -22.09 52.94
N LEU A 57 3.98 -20.94 52.76
CA LEU A 57 4.62 -19.65 52.93
C LEU A 57 4.78 -19.30 54.42
N HIS A 58 5.95 -19.53 54.99
CA HIS A 58 6.34 -19.07 56.33
C HIS A 58 7.35 -17.93 56.31
N ARG A 59 8.16 -17.85 55.24
CA ARG A 59 9.16 -16.81 55.05
C ARG A 59 9.15 -16.36 53.61
N MET A 60 9.26 -15.05 53.40
CA MET A 60 9.48 -14.46 52.06
C MET A 60 10.54 -13.36 52.14
N VAL A 61 11.22 -13.19 51.03
CA VAL A 61 12.12 -12.06 50.81
C VAL A 61 11.49 -11.16 49.76
N ALA A 62 11.41 -9.88 50.05
CA ALA A 62 10.99 -8.85 49.13
C ALA A 62 12.18 -8.04 48.64
N GLY A 63 12.33 -7.90 47.35
CA GLY A 63 13.32 -7.03 46.70
C GLY A 63 12.63 -5.98 45.82
N PHE A 64 13.21 -4.77 45.81
CA PHE A 64 12.72 -3.67 44.99
C PHE A 64 13.84 -3.19 44.07
N SER A 65 13.55 -3.03 42.80
CA SER A 65 14.51 -2.57 41.79
C SER A 65 13.92 -1.49 40.90
N ASP A 66 14.78 -0.53 40.53
CA ASP A 66 14.43 0.44 39.46
C ASP A 66 14.60 -0.23 38.10
N ILE A 67 13.51 -0.38 37.38
CA ILE A 67 13.46 -1.00 36.02
C ILE A 67 13.20 0.02 34.94
N SER A 68 13.37 1.32 35.22
CA SER A 68 13.06 2.38 34.25
C SER A 68 13.85 2.23 32.96
N SER A 69 15.14 1.83 33.03
CA SER A 69 15.96 1.60 31.85
C SER A 69 15.50 0.38 31.03
N GLU A 70 15.04 -0.69 31.70
CA GLU A 70 14.48 -1.89 31.07
C GLU A 70 13.19 -1.54 30.37
N LYS A 71 12.31 -0.82 31.07
CA LYS A 71 11.00 -0.40 30.53
C LYS A 71 11.15 0.59 29.39
N GLN A 72 12.12 1.51 29.48
CA GLN A 72 12.42 2.43 28.39
C GLN A 72 12.86 1.69 27.12
N ARG A 73 13.75 0.69 27.26
CA ARG A 73 14.19 -0.14 26.13
C ARG A 73 13.04 -0.97 25.53
N GLU A 74 12.15 -1.49 26.37
CA GLU A 74 10.94 -2.21 25.92
C GLU A 74 10.03 -1.30 25.12
N LEU A 75 9.75 -0.09 25.62
CA LEU A 75 8.94 0.92 24.92
C LEU A 75 9.58 1.35 23.59
N GLU A 76 10.90 1.58 23.58
CA GLU A 76 11.63 1.90 22.35
C GLU A 76 11.58 0.75 21.35
N ARG A 77 11.71 -0.50 21.84
CA ARG A 77 11.57 -1.67 20.99
C ARG A 77 10.16 -1.78 20.38
N MET A 78 9.13 -1.60 21.19
CA MET A 78 7.75 -1.60 20.70
C MET A 78 7.49 -0.47 19.69
N ALA A 79 8.08 0.70 19.89
CA ALA A 79 7.92 1.85 19.03
C ALA A 79 8.64 1.73 17.67
N TYR A 80 9.80 1.04 17.63
CA TYR A 80 10.70 1.10 16.47
C TYR A 80 11.08 -0.24 15.86
N VAL A 81 10.73 -1.36 16.48
CA VAL A 81 11.03 -2.71 15.99
C VAL A 81 9.75 -3.41 15.58
N ASP A 82 9.77 -4.00 14.41
CA ASP A 82 8.67 -4.84 13.94
C ASP A 82 8.61 -6.17 14.70
N SER A 83 7.45 -6.53 15.21
CA SER A 83 7.27 -7.68 16.08
C SER A 83 7.43 -9.03 15.37
N VAL A 84 7.18 -9.08 14.06
CA VAL A 84 7.27 -10.32 13.26
C VAL A 84 8.70 -10.51 12.77
N THR A 85 9.26 -9.54 12.08
CA THR A 85 10.57 -9.65 11.41
C THR A 85 11.74 -9.37 12.35
N GLY A 86 11.52 -8.62 13.43
CA GLY A 86 12.57 -8.13 14.34
C GLY A 86 13.39 -6.98 13.75
N GLY A 87 13.05 -6.51 12.57
CA GLY A 87 13.71 -5.40 11.88
C GLY A 87 13.12 -4.03 12.20
N ASN A 88 13.50 -3.03 11.42
CA ASN A 88 12.87 -1.71 11.52
C ASN A 88 11.40 -1.80 11.12
N ASN A 89 10.51 -1.26 11.96
CA ASN A 89 9.16 -0.95 11.52
C ASN A 89 9.14 0.36 10.70
N TYR A 90 7.98 0.76 10.20
CA TYR A 90 7.86 1.96 9.38
C TYR A 90 8.23 3.25 10.12
N GLU A 91 7.93 3.36 11.43
CA GLU A 91 8.32 4.53 12.23
C GLU A 91 9.84 4.63 12.40
N SER A 92 10.50 3.50 12.62
CA SER A 92 11.98 3.43 12.64
C SER A 92 12.59 3.83 11.29
N PHE A 93 12.02 3.30 10.20
CA PHE A 93 12.45 3.65 8.85
C PHE A 93 12.32 5.15 8.59
N LYS A 94 11.16 5.75 8.85
CA LYS A 94 10.93 7.20 8.68
C LYS A 94 11.89 8.06 9.50
N LYS A 95 12.14 7.66 10.74
CA LYS A 95 13.08 8.37 11.62
C LYS A 95 14.50 8.33 11.06
N LYS A 96 14.96 7.15 10.64
CA LYS A 96 16.33 6.95 10.15
C LYS A 96 16.57 7.61 8.79
N ILE A 97 15.63 7.51 7.85
CA ILE A 97 15.81 8.05 6.50
C ILE A 97 15.92 9.59 6.48
N ARG A 98 15.38 10.28 7.49
CA ARG A 98 15.52 11.74 7.63
C ARG A 98 16.99 12.19 7.80
N ASP A 99 17.84 11.31 8.30
CA ASP A 99 19.26 11.58 8.49
C ASP A 99 20.10 11.32 7.23
N PHE A 100 19.50 10.68 6.22
CA PHE A 100 20.16 10.36 4.95
C PHE A 100 20.21 11.59 4.05
N ARG A 101 21.42 12.10 3.82
CA ARG A 101 21.70 13.30 3.00
C ARG A 101 22.05 12.97 1.55
N GLN A 102 22.12 11.70 1.20
CA GLN A 102 22.42 11.27 -0.16
C GLN A 102 21.12 11.09 -0.96
N PRO A 103 21.12 11.44 -2.26
CA PRO A 103 20.03 11.05 -3.15
C PRO A 103 20.02 9.53 -3.33
N GLY A 104 18.86 8.99 -3.66
CA GLY A 104 18.70 7.56 -3.87
C GLY A 104 17.34 7.24 -4.49
N TYR A 105 16.91 6.02 -4.29
CA TYR A 105 15.59 5.54 -4.70
C TYR A 105 14.88 4.93 -3.50
N LEU A 106 13.62 5.29 -3.34
CA LEU A 106 12.74 4.66 -2.38
C LEU A 106 11.85 3.65 -3.11
N VAL A 107 11.80 2.45 -2.57
CA VAL A 107 11.08 1.30 -3.14
C VAL A 107 9.99 0.87 -2.18
N SER A 108 8.76 0.81 -2.65
CA SER A 108 7.65 0.12 -2.00
C SER A 108 7.53 -1.29 -2.59
N MET A 109 7.47 -2.30 -1.75
CA MET A 109 7.42 -3.71 -2.15
C MET A 109 6.24 -4.41 -1.49
N ASP A 110 5.54 -5.24 -2.27
CA ASP A 110 4.56 -6.23 -1.81
C ASP A 110 4.85 -7.58 -2.47
N ILE A 111 4.18 -8.63 -1.99
CA ILE A 111 4.21 -9.97 -2.58
C ILE A 111 2.85 -10.33 -3.16
N HIS A 112 2.82 -10.76 -4.42
CA HIS A 112 1.58 -11.22 -5.05
C HIS A 112 0.93 -12.34 -4.25
N SER A 113 -0.36 -12.16 -3.94
CA SER A 113 -1.19 -13.21 -3.33
C SER A 113 -0.66 -13.76 -1.99
N PHE A 114 0.10 -12.98 -1.19
CA PHE A 114 0.65 -13.43 0.09
C PHE A 114 -0.43 -13.98 1.05
N LYS A 115 -1.65 -13.46 0.98
CA LYS A 115 -2.80 -13.97 1.75
C LYS A 115 -3.06 -15.47 1.54
N ILE A 116 -2.73 -16.00 0.36
CA ILE A 116 -2.88 -17.42 0.04
C ILE A 116 -1.93 -18.26 0.91
N ILE A 117 -0.72 -17.78 1.20
CA ILE A 117 0.24 -18.46 2.08
C ILE A 117 -0.37 -18.64 3.48
N ASN A 118 -0.94 -17.57 4.04
CA ASN A 118 -1.61 -17.64 5.35
C ASN A 118 -2.81 -18.58 5.33
N SER A 119 -3.58 -18.60 4.24
CA SER A 119 -4.78 -19.45 4.12
C SER A 119 -4.43 -20.93 3.96
N ILE A 120 -3.38 -21.28 3.21
CA ILE A 120 -2.99 -22.66 2.92
C ILE A 120 -2.04 -23.20 3.99
N CYS A 121 -1.04 -22.42 4.41
CA CYS A 121 0.05 -22.87 5.27
C CYS A 121 -0.10 -22.45 6.74
N GLY A 122 -1.08 -21.58 7.05
CA GLY A 122 -1.32 -21.06 8.38
C GLY A 122 -0.47 -19.82 8.72
N ILE A 123 -0.91 -19.06 9.73
CA ILE A 123 -0.31 -17.79 10.15
C ILE A 123 1.16 -17.96 10.59
N ILE A 124 1.47 -19.03 11.33
CA ILE A 124 2.85 -19.30 11.80
C ILE A 124 3.81 -19.42 10.62
N LYS A 125 3.39 -20.11 9.55
CA LYS A 125 4.19 -20.26 8.33
C LYS A 125 4.30 -18.95 7.56
N GLY A 126 3.25 -18.13 7.58
CA GLY A 126 3.29 -16.77 7.04
C GLY A 126 4.31 -15.90 7.75
N ASP A 127 4.34 -15.91 9.08
CA ASP A 127 5.32 -15.17 9.88
C ASP A 127 6.76 -15.66 9.64
N GLU A 128 6.97 -16.99 9.51
CA GLU A 128 8.26 -17.55 9.11
C GLU A 128 8.68 -17.05 7.73
N THR A 129 7.74 -16.97 6.81
CA THR A 129 7.98 -16.46 5.45
C THR A 129 8.35 -14.98 5.49
N LEU A 130 7.64 -14.15 6.25
CA LEU A 130 7.97 -12.72 6.42
C LEU A 130 9.37 -12.51 7.02
N LYS A 131 9.76 -13.32 8.03
CA LYS A 131 11.12 -13.34 8.58
C LYS A 131 12.16 -13.71 7.52
N GLY A 132 11.82 -14.68 6.66
CA GLY A 132 12.66 -15.08 5.53
C GLY A 132 12.84 -13.95 4.51
N ILE A 133 11.75 -13.31 4.10
CA ILE A 133 11.76 -12.16 3.19
C ILE A 133 12.63 -11.03 3.77
N TRP A 134 12.46 -10.70 5.05
CA TRP A 134 13.27 -9.69 5.72
C TRP A 134 14.77 -9.99 5.64
N LYS A 135 15.17 -11.25 5.89
CA LYS A 135 16.57 -11.67 5.76
C LYS A 135 17.09 -11.53 4.32
N CYS A 136 16.27 -11.86 3.32
CA CYS A 136 16.63 -11.68 1.91
C CYS A 136 16.84 -10.19 1.59
N ILE A 137 15.92 -9.31 2.05
CA ILE A 137 16.08 -7.87 1.90
C ILE A 137 17.38 -7.40 2.54
N GLN A 138 17.65 -7.79 3.79
CA GLN A 138 18.91 -7.43 4.46
C GLN A 138 20.14 -7.90 3.69
N GLY A 139 20.08 -9.03 3.01
CA GLY A 139 21.18 -9.60 2.24
C GLY A 139 21.55 -8.82 0.98
N ILE A 140 20.65 -8.02 0.44
CA ILE A 140 20.89 -7.17 -0.73
C ILE A 140 21.24 -5.71 -0.38
N LEU A 141 21.04 -5.29 0.88
CA LEU A 141 21.34 -3.93 1.30
C LEU A 141 22.85 -3.69 1.36
N GLU A 142 23.26 -2.57 0.81
CA GLU A 142 24.60 -2.04 0.96
C GLU A 142 24.70 -1.18 2.24
N LYS A 143 25.92 -0.71 2.56
CA LYS A 143 26.22 0.00 3.81
C LYS A 143 25.32 1.21 4.09
N ASP A 144 24.96 1.95 3.03
CA ASP A 144 24.18 3.19 3.12
C ASP A 144 22.71 2.99 2.71
N ASP A 145 22.28 1.74 2.56
CA ASP A 145 20.89 1.41 2.27
C ASP A 145 20.10 1.20 3.56
N LEU A 146 18.79 1.33 3.49
CA LEU A 146 17.89 1.15 4.62
C LEU A 146 16.64 0.37 4.19
N ALA A 147 16.14 -0.47 5.10
CA ALA A 147 14.84 -1.11 4.88
C ALA A 147 13.97 -1.07 6.13
N GLY A 148 12.66 -1.22 5.93
CA GLY A 148 11.67 -1.34 6.98
C GLY A 148 10.52 -2.27 6.57
N HIS A 149 9.96 -2.96 7.54
CA HIS A 149 8.70 -3.69 7.40
C HIS A 149 7.55 -2.78 7.80
N ILE A 150 6.53 -2.67 6.97
CA ILE A 150 5.40 -1.77 7.22
C ILE A 150 4.28 -2.52 7.93
N ASN A 151 3.74 -3.50 7.28
CA ASN A 151 2.75 -4.45 7.80
C ASN A 151 2.47 -5.54 6.76
N ALA A 152 1.94 -6.69 7.19
CA ALA A 152 1.63 -7.83 6.34
C ALA A 152 2.83 -8.19 5.45
N ASP A 153 2.68 -8.17 4.12
CA ASP A 153 3.72 -8.43 3.13
C ASP A 153 4.36 -7.15 2.55
N ARG A 154 4.12 -5.99 3.19
CA ARG A 154 4.61 -4.69 2.71
C ARG A 154 5.93 -4.29 3.34
N PHE A 155 6.90 -4.01 2.49
CA PHE A 155 8.22 -3.55 2.86
C PHE A 155 8.56 -2.24 2.17
N VAL A 156 9.47 -1.49 2.75
CA VAL A 156 10.05 -0.28 2.17
C VAL A 156 11.57 -0.43 2.17
N ILE A 157 12.20 -0.04 1.06
CA ILE A 157 13.65 -0.09 0.90
C ILE A 157 14.12 1.27 0.38
N TYR A 158 15.18 1.80 0.94
CA TYR A 158 15.94 2.90 0.38
C TYR A 158 17.25 2.36 -0.18
N SER A 159 17.46 2.56 -1.47
CA SER A 159 18.68 2.24 -2.19
C SER A 159 19.46 3.53 -2.43
N SER A 160 20.65 3.64 -1.84
CA SER A 160 21.48 4.82 -1.88
C SER A 160 22.15 5.03 -3.25
N GLY A 161 22.31 6.29 -3.67
CA GLY A 161 23.01 6.66 -4.88
C GLY A 161 22.09 7.09 -6.03
N LYS A 162 22.70 7.67 -7.07
CA LYS A 162 21.97 8.21 -8.24
C LYS A 162 21.79 7.18 -9.37
N ASP A 163 22.43 6.02 -9.26
CA ASP A 163 22.41 4.97 -10.28
C ASP A 163 21.11 4.16 -10.20
N GLN A 164 20.23 4.41 -11.15
CA GLN A 164 18.97 3.68 -11.29
C GLN A 164 19.21 2.19 -11.57
N GLU A 165 20.22 1.86 -12.37
CA GLU A 165 20.52 0.48 -12.72
C GLU A 165 21.00 -0.32 -11.51
N LYS A 166 21.70 0.30 -10.55
CA LYS A 166 22.03 -0.32 -9.27
C LYS A 166 20.76 -0.80 -8.57
N THR A 167 19.78 0.10 -8.43
CA THR A 167 18.51 -0.24 -7.78
C THR A 167 17.80 -1.37 -8.52
N ILE A 168 17.74 -1.33 -9.85
CA ILE A 168 17.12 -2.41 -10.64
C ILE A 168 17.82 -3.74 -10.39
N ARG A 169 19.16 -3.77 -10.41
CA ARG A 169 19.93 -5.01 -10.12
C ARG A 169 19.63 -5.56 -8.73
N GLN A 170 19.52 -4.70 -7.70
CA GLN A 170 19.15 -5.12 -6.35
C GLN A 170 17.75 -5.75 -6.31
N LEU A 171 16.76 -5.17 -7.04
CA LEU A 171 15.41 -5.73 -7.11
C LEU A 171 15.37 -7.07 -7.83
N GLN A 172 16.08 -7.23 -8.94
CA GLN A 172 16.19 -8.49 -9.68
C GLN A 172 16.88 -9.59 -8.86
N GLN A 173 17.91 -9.21 -8.11
CA GLN A 173 18.58 -10.12 -7.18
C GLN A 173 17.62 -10.56 -6.08
N LEU A 174 16.86 -9.63 -5.50
CA LEU A 174 15.85 -9.95 -4.49
C LEU A 174 14.79 -10.90 -5.02
N GLU A 175 14.29 -10.67 -6.23
CA GLU A 175 13.31 -11.55 -6.90
C GLU A 175 13.84 -12.99 -7.00
N THR A 176 15.08 -13.14 -7.43
CA THR A 176 15.73 -14.46 -7.54
C THR A 176 15.85 -15.15 -6.17
N ILE A 177 16.35 -14.45 -5.16
CA ILE A 177 16.52 -14.99 -3.79
C ILE A 177 15.17 -15.34 -3.16
N LEU A 178 14.10 -14.58 -3.44
CA LEU A 178 12.76 -14.87 -2.94
C LEU A 178 12.15 -16.12 -3.59
N ALA A 179 12.43 -16.36 -4.88
CA ALA A 179 12.03 -17.60 -5.54
C ALA A 179 12.68 -18.81 -4.87
N GLU A 180 13.98 -18.75 -4.58
CA GLU A 180 14.72 -19.80 -3.84
C GLU A 180 14.20 -19.97 -2.41
N LEU A 181 13.85 -18.86 -1.74
CA LEU A 181 13.24 -18.89 -0.41
C LEU A 181 11.91 -19.66 -0.42
N SER A 182 11.07 -19.45 -1.43
CA SER A 182 9.78 -20.13 -1.54
C SER A 182 9.94 -21.64 -1.63
N GLU A 183 10.90 -22.13 -2.40
CA GLU A 183 11.22 -23.56 -2.50
C GLU A 183 11.74 -24.13 -1.18
N ARG A 184 12.68 -23.43 -0.53
CA ARG A 184 13.23 -23.84 0.77
C ARG A 184 12.17 -23.91 1.86
N LEU A 185 11.25 -22.97 1.90
CA LEU A 185 10.16 -22.94 2.89
C LEU A 185 8.97 -23.82 2.51
N LYS A 186 8.94 -24.36 1.28
CA LYS A 186 7.82 -25.14 0.73
C LYS A 186 6.50 -24.36 0.78
N VAL A 187 6.54 -23.09 0.39
CA VAL A 187 5.38 -22.20 0.26
C VAL A 187 5.13 -21.89 -1.22
N PRO A 188 3.93 -21.39 -1.59
CA PRO A 188 3.68 -20.86 -2.92
C PRO A 188 4.76 -19.87 -3.35
N LYS A 189 5.07 -19.83 -4.65
CA LYS A 189 6.13 -18.97 -5.21
C LYS A 189 5.94 -17.52 -4.76
N LEU A 190 6.97 -16.96 -4.13
CA LEU A 190 7.02 -15.57 -3.74
C LEU A 190 7.35 -14.71 -4.97
N ILE A 191 6.38 -13.95 -5.46
CA ILE A 191 6.54 -13.06 -6.60
C ILE A 191 6.43 -11.62 -6.08
N PRO A 192 7.56 -10.92 -5.88
CA PRO A 192 7.54 -9.54 -5.45
C PRO A 192 7.15 -8.62 -6.60
N TYR A 193 6.56 -7.48 -6.26
CA TYR A 193 6.38 -6.36 -7.18
C TYR A 193 6.70 -5.05 -6.49
N PHE A 194 7.29 -4.12 -7.24
CA PHE A 194 7.95 -2.96 -6.69
C PHE A 194 7.47 -1.67 -7.35
N GLY A 195 7.22 -0.65 -6.55
CA GLY A 195 7.14 0.72 -7.04
C GLY A 195 8.36 1.49 -6.60
N VAL A 196 8.94 2.26 -7.47
CA VAL A 196 10.21 2.96 -7.27
C VAL A 196 10.03 4.44 -7.52
N THR A 197 10.53 5.28 -6.63
CA THR A 197 10.59 6.74 -6.84
C THR A 197 11.94 7.31 -6.40
N LYS A 198 12.26 8.50 -6.89
CA LYS A 198 13.52 9.19 -6.54
C LYS A 198 13.44 9.77 -5.14
N TRP A 199 14.44 9.49 -4.32
CA TRP A 199 14.66 10.14 -3.02
C TRP A 199 15.62 11.33 -3.17
N LYS A 200 15.23 12.48 -2.61
CA LYS A 200 16.08 13.66 -2.46
C LYS A 200 16.25 13.96 -0.97
N PRO A 201 17.37 14.59 -0.54
CA PRO A 201 17.64 14.86 0.88
C PRO A 201 16.55 15.62 1.64
N ASP A 202 15.83 16.50 0.92
CA ASP A 202 14.76 17.33 1.51
C ASP A 202 13.36 16.73 1.34
N SER A 203 13.27 15.49 0.86
CA SER A 203 12.00 14.80 0.67
C SER A 203 11.37 14.40 2.00
N LYS A 204 10.04 14.42 2.05
CA LYS A 204 9.29 13.82 3.15
C LYS A 204 9.05 12.33 2.89
N ALA A 205 9.40 11.51 3.85
CA ALA A 205 9.34 10.05 3.68
C ALA A 205 7.93 9.55 3.32
N GLU A 206 6.89 10.15 3.90
CA GLU A 206 5.51 9.81 3.65
C GLU A 206 5.07 10.12 2.21
N GLU A 207 5.46 11.28 1.67
CA GLU A 207 5.14 11.71 0.31
C GLU A 207 5.82 10.78 -0.71
N VAL A 208 7.14 10.59 -0.55
CA VAL A 208 7.93 9.73 -1.44
C VAL A 208 7.48 8.26 -1.37
N TYR A 209 7.11 7.79 -0.16
CA TYR A 209 6.54 6.44 -0.04
C TYR A 209 5.18 6.33 -0.75
N SER A 210 4.34 7.36 -0.68
CA SER A 210 3.05 7.37 -1.41
C SER A 210 3.24 7.30 -2.92
N GLU A 211 4.23 8.02 -3.47
CA GLU A 211 4.61 7.95 -4.88
C GLU A 211 5.06 6.53 -5.29
N ALA A 212 5.98 5.94 -4.52
CA ALA A 212 6.43 4.57 -4.77
C ALA A 212 5.28 3.56 -4.68
N ASN A 213 4.43 3.68 -3.66
CA ASN A 213 3.27 2.82 -3.48
C ASN A 213 2.23 2.97 -4.60
N PHE A 214 2.05 4.19 -5.11
CA PHE A 214 1.21 4.46 -6.28
C PHE A 214 1.76 3.73 -7.52
N ALA A 215 3.03 3.90 -7.85
CA ALA A 215 3.68 3.22 -8.97
C ALA A 215 3.58 1.69 -8.85
N LYS A 216 3.78 1.14 -7.65
CA LYS A 216 3.60 -0.28 -7.37
C LYS A 216 2.18 -0.76 -7.67
N ASN A 217 1.15 0.01 -7.29
CA ASN A 217 -0.23 -0.38 -7.49
C ASN A 217 -0.64 -0.43 -8.97
N GLN A 218 0.03 0.30 -9.86
CA GLN A 218 -0.19 0.25 -11.31
C GLN A 218 0.12 -1.12 -11.91
N ILE A 219 1.01 -1.89 -11.28
CA ILE A 219 1.44 -3.21 -11.76
C ILE A 219 0.94 -4.37 -10.90
N LYS A 220 0.08 -4.09 -9.91
CA LYS A 220 -0.42 -5.09 -8.97
C LYS A 220 -1.06 -6.32 -9.65
N ASP A 221 -1.76 -6.12 -10.76
CA ASP A 221 -2.45 -7.18 -11.48
C ASP A 221 -1.63 -7.71 -12.67
N ARG A 222 -0.40 -7.20 -12.85
CA ARG A 222 0.52 -7.55 -13.93
C ARG A 222 1.67 -8.41 -13.41
N LYS A 223 1.71 -9.68 -13.81
CA LYS A 223 2.76 -10.62 -13.42
C LYS A 223 3.96 -10.63 -14.38
N ASP A 224 3.85 -9.93 -15.50
CA ASP A 224 4.88 -9.78 -16.53
C ASP A 224 5.88 -8.65 -16.21
N ILE A 225 5.53 -7.76 -15.28
CA ILE A 225 6.35 -6.62 -14.85
C ILE A 225 6.56 -6.73 -13.35
N SER A 226 7.80 -6.69 -12.89
CA SER A 226 8.13 -6.75 -11.46
C SER A 226 8.35 -5.39 -10.82
N TYR A 227 8.63 -4.34 -11.58
CA TYR A 227 8.81 -2.99 -11.03
C TYR A 227 8.26 -1.89 -11.93
N GLN A 228 7.84 -0.79 -11.31
CA GLN A 228 7.39 0.44 -11.98
C GLN A 228 8.01 1.65 -11.31
N PHE A 229 8.59 2.55 -12.12
CA PHE A 229 9.03 3.86 -11.63
C PHE A 229 7.86 4.82 -11.59
N TYR A 230 7.79 5.62 -10.52
CA TYR A 230 6.83 6.70 -10.41
C TYR A 230 7.10 7.78 -11.45
N SER A 231 6.05 8.18 -12.12
CA SER A 231 6.02 9.31 -13.05
C SER A 231 4.88 10.24 -12.66
N HIS A 232 5.19 11.50 -12.50
CA HIS A 232 4.18 12.54 -12.20
C HIS A 232 3.20 12.67 -13.37
N GLU A 233 3.68 12.55 -14.61
CA GLU A 233 2.86 12.62 -15.83
C GLU A 233 1.84 11.47 -15.88
N ASP A 234 2.27 10.26 -15.53
CA ASP A 234 1.36 9.10 -15.46
C ASP A 234 0.30 9.26 -14.38
N THR A 235 0.66 9.90 -13.26
CA THR A 235 -0.28 10.21 -12.19
C THR A 235 -1.35 11.19 -12.65
N ILE A 236 -0.96 12.27 -13.34
CA ILE A 236 -1.90 13.24 -13.88
C ILE A 236 -2.83 12.55 -14.88
N ARG A 237 -2.27 11.77 -15.80
CA ARG A 237 -3.07 11.01 -16.78
C ARG A 237 -4.10 10.10 -16.10
N MET A 238 -3.70 9.35 -15.05
CA MET A 238 -4.64 8.50 -14.32
C MET A 238 -5.75 9.28 -13.62
N LEU A 239 -5.46 10.46 -13.09
CA LEU A 239 -6.49 11.32 -12.48
C LEU A 239 -7.45 11.86 -13.55
N GLU A 240 -6.94 12.25 -14.72
CA GLU A 240 -7.76 12.67 -15.87
C GLU A 240 -8.63 11.51 -16.38
N ASP A 241 -8.03 10.33 -16.57
CA ASP A 241 -8.76 9.11 -16.98
C ASP A 241 -9.90 8.81 -16.00
N LYS A 242 -9.61 8.83 -14.70
CA LYS A 242 -10.59 8.57 -13.65
C LYS A 242 -11.72 9.60 -13.64
N ALA A 243 -11.40 10.87 -13.80
CA ALA A 243 -12.40 11.93 -13.90
C ALA A 243 -13.33 11.70 -15.11
N MET A 244 -12.77 11.30 -16.28
CA MET A 244 -13.57 10.97 -17.47
C MET A 244 -14.47 9.74 -17.27
N GLU A 245 -13.98 8.70 -16.58
CA GLU A 245 -14.79 7.52 -16.23
C GLU A 245 -15.97 7.90 -15.32
N ASP A 246 -15.70 8.67 -14.26
CA ASP A 246 -16.72 9.09 -13.29
C ASP A 246 -17.78 9.99 -13.94
N GLU A 247 -17.39 10.81 -14.92
CA GLU A 247 -18.29 11.71 -15.65
C GLU A 247 -19.09 11.02 -16.77
N PHE A 248 -18.62 9.86 -17.25
CA PHE A 248 -19.21 9.18 -18.42
C PHE A 248 -20.73 8.98 -18.34
N LYS A 249 -21.22 8.45 -17.22
CA LYS A 249 -22.66 8.19 -17.04
C LYS A 249 -23.48 9.49 -17.08
N HIS A 250 -23.01 10.50 -16.38
CA HIS A 250 -23.65 11.81 -16.34
C HIS A 250 -23.70 12.44 -17.76
N SER A 251 -22.57 12.35 -18.48
CA SER A 251 -22.48 12.87 -19.85
C SER A 251 -23.41 12.16 -20.84
N LEU A 252 -23.64 10.85 -20.70
CA LEU A 252 -24.64 10.12 -21.49
C LEU A 252 -26.06 10.60 -21.20
N GLU A 253 -26.42 10.74 -19.92
CA GLU A 253 -27.76 11.15 -19.48
C GLU A 253 -28.08 12.59 -19.91
N ASN A 254 -27.08 13.48 -19.94
CA ASN A 254 -27.24 14.89 -20.30
C ASN A 254 -26.95 15.21 -21.77
N ASN A 255 -26.80 14.19 -22.63
CA ASN A 255 -26.53 14.34 -24.05
C ASN A 255 -25.25 15.16 -24.37
N CYS A 256 -24.23 15.06 -23.51
CA CYS A 256 -22.94 15.70 -23.73
C CYS A 256 -22.12 15.04 -24.86
N PHE A 257 -22.54 13.84 -25.30
CA PHE A 257 -22.00 13.17 -26.48
C PHE A 257 -22.80 13.57 -27.71
N GLU A 258 -22.13 14.23 -28.67
CA GLU A 258 -22.65 14.67 -29.94
C GLU A 258 -22.17 13.78 -31.09
N VAL A 259 -22.98 13.58 -32.13
CA VAL A 259 -22.54 12.92 -33.35
C VAL A 259 -22.37 13.99 -34.43
N TRP A 260 -21.18 14.17 -34.88
CA TRP A 260 -20.84 15.05 -36.00
C TRP A 260 -20.78 14.20 -37.26
N TYR A 261 -21.27 14.74 -38.37
CA TYR A 261 -21.37 14.04 -39.64
C TYR A 261 -20.35 14.58 -40.63
N GLN A 262 -19.38 13.73 -41.01
CA GLN A 262 -18.40 14.04 -42.03
C GLN A 262 -18.91 13.54 -43.38
N PRO A 263 -19.23 14.42 -44.36
CA PRO A 263 -19.78 14.00 -45.64
C PRO A 263 -18.75 13.23 -46.47
N LYS A 264 -19.22 12.20 -47.17
CA LYS A 264 -18.43 11.42 -48.14
C LYS A 264 -18.94 11.74 -49.54
N TYR A 265 -18.03 12.11 -50.44
CA TYR A 265 -18.33 12.48 -51.81
C TYR A 265 -17.75 11.42 -52.76
N ASP A 266 -18.49 11.14 -53.84
CA ASP A 266 -17.97 10.41 -54.98
C ASP A 266 -16.98 11.31 -55.74
N PRO A 267 -15.73 10.87 -55.96
CA PRO A 267 -14.70 11.73 -56.58
C PRO A 267 -14.94 11.99 -58.07
N GLU A 268 -15.74 11.16 -58.75
CA GLU A 268 -16.03 11.33 -60.17
C GLU A 268 -17.25 12.25 -60.41
N THR A 269 -18.28 12.10 -59.57
CA THR A 269 -19.53 12.83 -59.74
C THR A 269 -19.68 14.06 -58.86
N GLU A 270 -18.73 14.23 -57.88
CA GLU A 270 -18.76 15.27 -56.83
C GLU A 270 -20.07 15.26 -55.98
N ARG A 271 -20.86 14.19 -56.07
CA ARG A 271 -22.10 14.06 -55.31
C ARG A 271 -21.84 13.45 -53.93
N MET A 272 -22.56 13.92 -52.94
CA MET A 272 -22.54 13.34 -51.60
C MET A 272 -23.20 11.96 -51.65
N VAL A 273 -22.47 10.93 -51.30
CA VAL A 273 -22.91 9.51 -51.30
C VAL A 273 -23.16 8.94 -49.92
N GLY A 274 -22.82 9.69 -48.89
CA GLY A 274 -23.03 9.28 -47.52
C GLY A 274 -22.33 10.20 -46.51
N ALA A 275 -22.28 9.78 -45.27
CA ALA A 275 -21.56 10.47 -44.23
C ALA A 275 -20.91 9.48 -43.24
N GLU A 276 -19.96 9.92 -42.48
CA GLU A 276 -19.42 9.20 -41.32
C GLU A 276 -19.85 9.90 -40.05
N GLY A 277 -20.46 9.14 -39.13
CA GLY A 277 -20.82 9.61 -37.79
C GLY A 277 -19.61 9.57 -36.86
N LEU A 278 -19.15 10.72 -36.44
CA LEU A 278 -17.99 10.89 -35.58
C LEU A 278 -18.41 11.41 -34.22
N ILE A 279 -18.13 10.65 -33.18
CA ILE A 279 -18.46 11.05 -31.80
C ILE A 279 -17.61 12.24 -31.37
N ARG A 280 -18.23 13.17 -30.63
CA ARG A 280 -17.60 14.26 -29.91
C ARG A 280 -18.16 14.30 -28.49
N TRP A 281 -17.30 14.51 -27.53
CA TRP A 281 -17.72 14.70 -26.14
C TRP A 281 -17.51 16.16 -25.76
N ARG A 282 -18.55 16.77 -25.23
CA ARG A 282 -18.52 18.16 -24.75
C ARG A 282 -18.57 18.15 -23.24
N ASP A 283 -17.59 18.81 -22.62
CA ASP A 283 -17.58 18.98 -21.16
C ASP A 283 -18.63 19.99 -20.69
N GLU A 284 -18.79 20.14 -19.38
CA GLU A 284 -19.77 21.08 -18.79
C GLU A 284 -19.47 22.56 -19.16
N GLU A 285 -18.22 22.88 -19.48
CA GLU A 285 -17.80 24.21 -19.92
C GLU A 285 -18.04 24.44 -21.41
N GLY A 286 -18.46 23.41 -22.15
CA GLY A 286 -18.72 23.46 -23.58
C GLY A 286 -17.52 23.17 -24.47
N ASN A 287 -16.37 22.81 -23.91
CA ASN A 287 -15.18 22.44 -24.69
C ASN A 287 -15.34 21.03 -25.28
N VAL A 288 -14.75 20.81 -26.45
CA VAL A 288 -14.79 19.48 -27.10
C VAL A 288 -13.58 18.66 -26.62
N ILE A 289 -13.85 17.56 -25.93
CA ILE A 289 -12.85 16.54 -25.57
C ILE A 289 -12.60 15.70 -26.83
N PRO A 290 -11.34 15.64 -27.31
CA PRO A 290 -11.02 14.91 -28.54
C PRO A 290 -11.18 13.38 -28.35
N PRO A 291 -11.70 12.64 -29.37
CA PRO A 291 -11.91 11.20 -29.29
C PRO A 291 -10.68 10.39 -28.89
N GLY A 292 -9.48 10.83 -29.30
CA GLY A 292 -8.23 10.20 -28.93
C GLY A 292 -7.91 10.19 -27.44
N LYS A 293 -8.58 11.03 -26.62
CA LYS A 293 -8.45 11.01 -25.17
C LYS A 293 -9.34 9.97 -24.50
N PHE A 294 -10.59 9.82 -24.92
CA PHE A 294 -11.55 8.99 -24.19
C PHE A 294 -11.83 7.61 -24.84
N ILE A 295 -11.71 7.48 -26.18
CA ILE A 295 -11.98 6.18 -26.83
C ILE A 295 -11.04 5.07 -26.30
N PRO A 296 -9.69 5.25 -26.25
CA PRO A 296 -8.81 4.20 -25.74
C PRO A 296 -9.08 3.85 -24.27
N LEU A 297 -9.49 4.84 -23.47
CA LEU A 297 -9.89 4.66 -22.09
C LEU A 297 -11.15 3.79 -21.99
N PHE A 298 -12.20 4.13 -22.73
CA PHE A 298 -13.47 3.42 -22.69
C PHE A 298 -13.40 2.03 -23.32
N GLU A 299 -12.49 1.80 -24.27
CA GLU A 299 -12.17 0.46 -24.79
C GLU A 299 -11.53 -0.41 -23.70
N ARG A 300 -10.54 0.11 -22.98
CA ARG A 300 -9.85 -0.58 -21.87
C ARG A 300 -10.83 -0.98 -20.76
N ASP A 301 -11.76 -0.09 -20.41
CA ASP A 301 -12.64 -0.26 -19.26
C ASP A 301 -14.03 -0.84 -19.63
N GLY A 302 -14.23 -1.16 -20.93
CA GLY A 302 -15.44 -1.78 -21.45
C GLY A 302 -16.65 -0.84 -21.58
N LEU A 303 -16.47 0.45 -21.32
CA LEU A 303 -17.50 1.49 -21.45
C LEU A 303 -17.85 1.78 -22.91
N ILE A 304 -16.95 1.47 -23.82
CA ILE A 304 -17.10 1.74 -25.25
C ILE A 304 -18.37 1.12 -25.85
N LYS A 305 -18.78 -0.07 -25.40
CA LYS A 305 -19.98 -0.74 -25.89
C LYS A 305 -21.27 0.07 -25.63
N VAL A 306 -21.32 0.70 -24.47
CA VAL A 306 -22.46 1.57 -24.09
C VAL A 306 -22.45 2.83 -24.95
N LEU A 307 -21.26 3.38 -25.22
CA LEU A 307 -21.10 4.55 -26.10
C LEU A 307 -21.47 4.21 -27.55
N ASP A 308 -21.03 3.07 -28.07
CA ASP A 308 -21.37 2.62 -29.44
C ASP A 308 -22.88 2.46 -29.61
N GLU A 309 -23.60 1.86 -28.66
CA GLU A 309 -25.04 1.76 -28.66
C GLU A 309 -25.71 3.15 -28.64
N TYR A 310 -25.20 4.07 -27.83
CA TYR A 310 -25.69 5.44 -27.78
C TYR A 310 -25.54 6.14 -29.13
N VAL A 311 -24.33 6.06 -29.74
CA VAL A 311 -24.07 6.65 -31.07
C VAL A 311 -24.98 6.07 -32.12
N PHE A 312 -25.14 4.75 -32.16
CA PHE A 312 -26.06 4.09 -33.10
C PHE A 312 -27.48 4.62 -32.95
N ARG A 313 -28.01 4.70 -31.74
CA ARG A 313 -29.36 5.25 -31.48
C ARG A 313 -29.46 6.71 -31.93
N LYS A 314 -28.47 7.56 -31.65
CA LYS A 314 -28.48 8.96 -32.08
C LYS A 314 -28.51 9.09 -33.60
N VAL A 315 -27.72 8.30 -34.31
CA VAL A 315 -27.73 8.29 -35.79
C VAL A 315 -29.08 7.87 -36.32
N CYS A 316 -29.67 6.79 -35.78
CA CYS A 316 -31.00 6.35 -36.19
C CYS A 316 -32.09 7.41 -35.93
N MET A 317 -32.03 8.07 -34.77
CA MET A 317 -32.99 9.15 -34.46
C MET A 317 -32.82 10.35 -35.39
N GLN A 318 -31.59 10.72 -35.72
CA GLN A 318 -31.31 11.81 -36.67
C GLN A 318 -31.78 11.49 -38.07
N GLN A 319 -31.61 10.25 -38.53
CA GLN A 319 -32.14 9.78 -39.84
C GLN A 319 -33.65 9.88 -39.87
N LEU A 320 -34.35 9.43 -38.83
CA LEU A 320 -35.81 9.56 -38.72
C LEU A 320 -36.26 11.03 -38.73
N GLU A 321 -35.53 11.92 -38.09
CA GLU A 321 -35.85 13.35 -38.07
C GLU A 321 -35.69 13.97 -39.49
N TRP A 322 -34.59 13.63 -40.20
CA TRP A 322 -34.40 14.05 -41.59
C TRP A 322 -35.51 13.55 -42.51
N GLN A 323 -35.94 12.28 -42.32
CA GLN A 323 -37.05 11.71 -43.06
C GLN A 323 -38.37 12.49 -42.85
N LYS A 324 -38.71 12.80 -41.59
CA LYS A 324 -39.88 13.60 -41.23
C LYS A 324 -39.85 15.01 -41.83
N GLN A 325 -38.65 15.59 -41.96
CA GLN A 325 -38.44 16.88 -42.59
C GLN A 325 -38.45 16.83 -44.13
N GLY A 326 -38.67 15.67 -44.73
CA GLY A 326 -38.66 15.47 -46.17
C GLY A 326 -37.28 15.57 -46.82
N LYS A 327 -36.19 15.43 -46.03
CA LYS A 327 -34.82 15.40 -46.54
C LYS A 327 -34.50 14.02 -47.09
N GLU A 328 -33.60 13.96 -48.07
CA GLU A 328 -33.04 12.71 -48.56
C GLU A 328 -32.25 11.99 -47.47
N ILE A 329 -32.51 10.68 -47.32
CA ILE A 329 -31.78 9.84 -46.39
C ILE A 329 -30.55 9.35 -47.09
N ILE A 330 -29.39 9.58 -46.45
CA ILE A 330 -28.08 9.13 -46.92
C ILE A 330 -27.55 8.01 -46.05
N PRO A 331 -26.75 7.07 -46.56
CA PRO A 331 -26.04 6.11 -45.73
C PRO A 331 -25.07 6.80 -44.74
N VAL A 332 -25.17 6.41 -43.45
CA VAL A 332 -24.24 6.88 -42.42
C VAL A 332 -23.47 5.69 -41.86
N SER A 333 -22.17 5.72 -42.02
CA SER A 333 -21.28 4.76 -41.37
C SER A 333 -20.95 5.23 -39.97
N ILE A 334 -20.82 4.28 -39.03
CA ILE A 334 -20.34 4.52 -37.65
C ILE A 334 -19.19 3.56 -37.34
N ASN A 335 -18.30 4.00 -36.51
CA ASN A 335 -17.22 3.17 -35.99
C ASN A 335 -17.75 2.34 -34.81
N LEU A 336 -17.49 1.04 -34.81
CA LEU A 336 -17.81 0.13 -33.71
C LEU A 336 -16.51 -0.46 -33.18
N SER A 337 -16.32 -0.40 -31.89
CA SER A 337 -15.18 -1.00 -31.21
C SER A 337 -15.38 -2.52 -31.07
N ARG A 338 -14.29 -3.28 -30.98
CA ARG A 338 -14.32 -4.76 -30.92
C ARG A 338 -14.49 -5.28 -29.50
#